data_3ca7f7c4a7437d3f53b79f7b22e6103d
#
_entry.id   3ca7f7c4a7437d3f53b79f7b22e6103d
#
_cell.length_a   1.000
_cell.length_b   1.000
_cell.length_c   1.000
_cell.angle_alpha   90.00
_cell.angle_beta   90.00
_cell.angle_gamma   90.00
#
_symmetry.space_group_name_H-M   'P 1'
#
loop_
_entity.id
_entity.type
_entity.pdbx_description
1 polymer ?
#
loop_
_entity_poly.entity_id
_entity_poly.type
_entity_poly.pdbx_seq_one_letter_code
_entity_poly.pdbx_strand_id
1 'polypeptide(L)'
;MGGGLPDAGQLELLVTRVMPFGKHKGTLIADLPGNYLNWFAREGFPSGEIGRLLALMHELDHIGLSRLLDPLRKPRLPARK
;
A
#
# COMPACT_ATOMS: atom_id res chain seq x y z
N MET A 1 -20.18 4.04 9.30
CA MET A 1 -19.79 4.08 9.02
C MET A 1 -19.30 4.02 8.09
N GLY A 2 -19.17 3.98 7.66
CA GLY A 2 -18.71 3.70 6.82
C GLY A 2 -17.91 4.10 6.10
N GLY A 3 -17.47 4.32 6.02
CA GLY A 3 -16.64 4.70 5.44
C GLY A 3 -16.17 4.59 4.26
N GLY A 4 -16.13 5.25 3.50
CA GLY A 4 -15.59 5.09 2.25
C GLY A 4 -14.12 5.35 2.22
N LEU A 5 -13.64 6.28 2.96
CA LEU A 5 -12.24 6.60 2.87
C LEU A 5 -11.42 6.02 4.01
N PRO A 6 -10.22 5.56 3.72
CA PRO A 6 -9.34 5.09 4.77
C PRO A 6 -8.86 6.28 5.59
N ASP A 7 -8.52 6.04 6.83
CA ASP A 7 -8.04 7.13 7.64
C ASP A 7 -6.54 7.36 7.38
N ALA A 8 -6.03 8.48 7.86
CA ALA A 8 -4.66 8.86 7.61
C ALA A 8 -3.67 7.86 8.19
N GLY A 9 -4.02 7.25 9.30
CA GLY A 9 -3.15 6.26 9.92
C GLY A 9 -2.93 5.06 9.03
N GLN A 10 -4.00 4.59 8.39
CA GLN A 10 -3.87 3.46 7.50
C GLN A 10 -3.07 3.81 6.27
N LEU A 11 -3.28 5.00 5.73
CA LEU A 11 -2.51 5.43 4.57
C LEU A 11 -1.03 5.52 4.90
N GLU A 12 -0.72 6.00 6.10
CA GLU A 12 0.66 6.12 6.51
C GLU A 12 1.33 4.76 6.62
N LEU A 13 0.59 3.76 7.07
CA LEU A 13 1.16 2.43 7.17
C LEU A 13 1.57 1.89 5.81
N LEU A 14 0.89 2.30 4.75
CA LEU A 14 1.26 1.83 3.41
C LEU A 14 2.63 2.31 3.00
N VAL A 15 3.06 3.45 3.52
CA VAL A 15 4.36 4.00 3.15
C VAL A 15 5.43 3.76 4.22
N THR A 16 5.12 3.00 5.27
CA THR A 16 6.09 2.69 6.30
C THR A 16 6.26 1.19 6.52
N ARG A 17 5.23 0.39 6.25
CA ARG A 17 5.34 -1.05 6.42
C ARG A 17 5.89 -1.70 5.17
N VAL A 18 6.66 -2.75 5.38
CA VAL A 18 7.22 -3.47 4.25
C VAL A 18 6.55 -4.84 4.17
N MET A 19 6.65 -5.44 3.01
CA MET A 19 6.12 -6.77 2.80
C MET A 19 6.94 -7.74 3.64
N PRO A 20 6.29 -8.54 4.49
CA PRO A 20 7.03 -9.40 5.42
C PRO A 20 7.43 -10.75 4.85
N PHE A 21 6.97 -11.09 3.66
CA PHE A 21 7.28 -12.39 3.07
C PHE A 21 7.15 -12.34 1.56
N GLY A 22 7.52 -13.42 0.93
CA GLY A 22 7.34 -13.57 -0.50
C GLY A 22 8.43 -12.92 -1.31
N LYS A 23 8.23 -12.89 -2.62
CA LYS A 23 9.26 -12.38 -3.51
C LYS A 23 9.50 -10.87 -3.36
N HIS A 24 8.57 -10.16 -2.78
CA HIS A 24 8.73 -8.73 -2.56
C HIS A 24 9.00 -8.38 -1.11
N LYS A 25 9.48 -9.35 -0.34
CA LYS A 25 9.82 -9.10 1.05
C LYS A 25 10.75 -7.91 1.16
N GLY A 26 10.44 -7.00 2.08
CA GLY A 26 11.27 -5.83 2.28
C GLY A 26 10.87 -4.61 1.45
N THR A 27 9.92 -4.79 0.53
CA THR A 27 9.45 -3.68 -0.28
C THR A 27 8.28 -3.01 0.43
N LEU A 28 8.26 -1.69 0.41
CA LEU A 28 7.14 -0.98 1.03
C LEU A 28 5.84 -1.41 0.36
N ILE A 29 4.79 -1.49 1.16
CA ILE A 29 3.48 -1.87 0.62
C ILE A 29 3.08 -0.92 -0.51
N ALA A 30 3.36 0.37 -0.34
CA ALA A 30 3.00 1.36 -1.36
C ALA A 30 3.79 1.20 -2.65
N ASP A 31 4.90 0.47 -2.61
CA ASP A 31 5.72 0.27 -3.80
C ASP A 31 5.50 -1.07 -4.49
N LEU A 32 4.57 -1.87 -4.00
CA LEU A 32 4.33 -3.16 -4.62
C LEU A 32 3.72 -3.00 -6.00
N PRO A 33 4.13 -3.83 -6.95
CA PRO A 33 3.58 -3.73 -8.30
C PRO A 33 2.09 -4.06 -8.34
N GLY A 34 1.37 -3.40 -9.24
CA GLY A 34 -0.06 -3.63 -9.35
C GLY A 34 -0.42 -5.07 -9.67
N ASN A 35 0.36 -5.73 -10.51
CA ASN A 35 0.04 -7.11 -10.86
C ASN A 35 0.22 -8.05 -9.67
N TYR A 36 1.11 -7.71 -8.75
CA TYR A 36 1.28 -8.50 -7.54
C TYR A 36 0.05 -8.33 -6.64
N LEU A 37 -0.42 -7.08 -6.51
CA LEU A 37 -1.62 -6.81 -5.74
C LEU A 37 -2.84 -7.50 -6.36
N ASN A 38 -2.93 -7.49 -7.69
CA ASN A 38 -4.02 -8.16 -8.38
C ASN A 38 -4.00 -9.67 -8.14
N TRP A 39 -2.81 -10.22 -8.01
CA TRP A 39 -2.68 -11.64 -7.71
C TRP A 39 -3.33 -11.97 -6.38
N PHE A 40 -3.07 -11.15 -5.35
CA PHE A 40 -3.69 -11.34 -4.06
C PHE A 40 -5.21 -11.19 -4.15
N ALA A 41 -5.67 -10.26 -4.97
CA ALA A 41 -7.11 -10.06 -5.10
C ALA A 41 -7.79 -11.30 -5.67
N ARG A 42 -7.09 -12.03 -6.52
CA ARG A 42 -7.64 -13.25 -7.09
C ARG A 42 -7.49 -14.44 -6.14
N GLU A 43 -6.35 -14.55 -5.50
CA GLU A 43 -6.07 -15.71 -4.66
C GLU A 43 -6.54 -15.56 -3.23
N GLY A 44 -6.75 -14.35 -2.81
CA GLY A 44 -7.15 -14.09 -1.43
C GLY A 44 -6.04 -13.37 -0.68
N PHE A 45 -6.44 -12.35 0.08
CA PHE A 45 -5.45 -11.60 0.86
C PHE A 45 -5.14 -12.37 2.14
N PRO A 46 -3.91 -12.26 2.65
CA PRO A 46 -3.58 -12.91 3.93
C PRO A 46 -4.45 -12.34 5.05
N SER A 47 -4.56 -13.09 6.12
CA SER A 47 -5.32 -12.59 7.25
C SER A 47 -4.45 -11.61 8.03
N GLY A 48 -5.09 -10.85 8.90
CA GLY A 48 -4.38 -9.93 9.77
C GLY A 48 -4.16 -8.58 9.15
N GLU A 49 -3.33 -7.79 9.81
CA GLU A 49 -3.07 -6.42 9.38
C GLU A 49 -2.46 -6.34 7.98
N ILE A 50 -1.53 -7.24 7.69
CA ILE A 50 -0.89 -7.21 6.38
C ILE A 50 -1.92 -7.40 5.27
N GLY A 51 -2.86 -8.30 5.47
CA GLY A 51 -3.90 -8.51 4.46
C GLY A 51 -4.75 -7.27 4.26
N ARG A 52 -5.07 -6.58 5.34
CA ARG A 52 -5.86 -5.37 5.22
C ARG A 52 -5.10 -4.28 4.49
N LEU A 53 -3.80 -4.17 4.76
CA LEU A 53 -2.99 -3.17 4.07
C LEU A 53 -2.86 -3.49 2.58
N LEU A 54 -2.69 -4.77 2.26
CA LEU A 54 -2.59 -5.16 0.86
C LEU A 54 -3.90 -4.89 0.13
N ALA A 55 -5.02 -5.16 0.78
CA ALA A 55 -6.32 -4.91 0.17
C ALA A 55 -6.53 -3.42 -0.06
N LEU A 56 -6.13 -2.61 0.91
CA LEU A 56 -6.25 -1.16 0.78
C LEU A 56 -5.37 -0.65 -0.35
N MET A 57 -4.13 -1.13 -0.43
CA MET A 57 -3.24 -0.69 -1.50
C MET A 57 -3.78 -1.11 -2.87
N HIS A 58 -4.31 -2.33 -2.94
CA HIS A 58 -4.91 -2.80 -4.18
C HIS A 58 -6.05 -1.87 -4.62
N GLU A 59 -6.86 -1.47 -3.66
CA GLU A 59 -7.97 -0.58 -3.95
C GLU A 59 -7.49 0.76 -4.49
N LEU A 60 -6.50 1.34 -3.83
CA LEU A 60 -5.97 2.63 -4.25
C LEU A 60 -5.36 2.54 -5.64
N ASP A 61 -4.64 1.47 -5.89
CA ASP A 61 -4.00 1.27 -7.19
C ASP A 61 -5.05 1.08 -8.27
N HIS A 62 -6.07 0.29 -7.97
CA HIS A 62 -7.12 -0.02 -8.93
C HIS A 62 -7.91 1.22 -9.36
N ILE A 63 -8.22 2.09 -8.42
CA ILE A 63 -8.99 3.28 -8.77
C ILE A 63 -8.12 4.49 -9.10
N GLY A 64 -6.81 4.28 -9.17
CA GLY A 64 -5.93 5.35 -9.60
C GLY A 64 -5.61 6.41 -8.57
N LEU A 65 -5.78 6.09 -7.31
CA LEU A 65 -5.54 7.05 -6.24
C LEU A 65 -4.23 6.82 -5.48
N SER A 66 -3.35 5.99 -6.00
CA SER A 66 -2.11 5.72 -5.30
C SER A 66 -1.28 6.99 -5.08
N ARG A 67 -1.49 8.01 -5.89
CA ARG A 67 -0.77 9.26 -5.72
C ARG A 67 -1.13 9.96 -4.41
N LEU A 68 -2.21 9.55 -3.75
CA LEU A 68 -2.55 10.12 -2.46
C LEU A 68 -1.47 9.82 -1.44
N LEU A 69 -0.64 8.83 -1.69
CA LEU A 69 0.42 8.46 -0.78
C LEU A 69 1.65 9.34 -0.92
N ASP A 70 1.77 10.05 -2.01
CA ASP A 70 2.95 10.87 -2.25
C ASP A 70 3.27 11.83 -1.11
N PRO A 71 2.32 12.58 -0.59
CA PRO A 71 2.65 13.50 0.49
C PRO A 71 3.02 12.80 1.78
N LEU A 72 2.69 11.52 1.91
CA LEU A 72 3.00 10.78 3.12
C LEU A 72 4.35 10.09 3.06
N ARG A 73 4.94 10.00 1.85
CA ARG A 73 6.24 9.37 1.73
C ARG A 73 7.28 10.26 2.39
N LYS A 74 8.30 9.66 3.02
CA LYS A 74 9.30 10.43 3.64
C LYS A 74 9.95 11.28 2.71
N PRO A 75 10.12 12.49 2.95
CA PRO A 75 10.73 13.38 1.98
C PRO A 75 12.17 13.05 1.86
N ARG A 76 12.65 12.89 0.79
CA ARG A 76 13.91 12.73 0.56
C ARG A 76 14.41 13.86 0.12
N LEU A 77 14.93 14.48 0.41
CA LEU A 77 15.36 15.65 0.02
C LEU A 77 15.64 15.74 -1.12
N PRO A 78 15.43 16.23 -1.58
CA PRO A 78 15.49 16.34 -2.79
C PRO A 78 16.53 16.74 -3.24
N ALA A 79 16.81 16.55 -3.39
CA ALA A 79 17.59 16.82 -3.73
C ALA A 79 17.85 17.56 -4.55
N ARG A 80 17.57 17.65 -4.76
CA ARG A 80 17.73 18.22 -5.46
C ARG A 80 17.93 18.64 -5.91
N LYS A 81 18.03 18.75 -6.21
CA LYS A 81 17.95 19.15 -6.61
C LYS A 81 18.06 19.37 -6.83
#